data_9eacc206322537e5a5012862338d3bf5
#
_entry.id   9eacc206322537e5a5012862338d3bf5
#
_cell.length_a   1.000
_cell.length_b   1.000
_cell.length_c   1.000
_cell.angle_alpha   90.00
_cell.angle_beta   90.00
_cell.angle_gamma   90.00
#
_symmetry.space_group_name_H-M   'P 1'
#
loop_
_entity.id
_entity.type
_entity.pdbx_description
1 polymer ?
#
loop_
_entity_poly.entity_id
_entity_poly.type
_entity_poly.pdbx_seq_one_letter_code
_entity_poly.pdbx_strand_id
1 'polypeptide(L)'
;IDPEAMSGLLGELSGTAQYIVLDVPRMLAVMKPELIQAASDIFIVSDLSMVGLRDSMRLLELARTTAPGASIRLVINREGLAGKGQLTPGEYERTIGQDIAARIPEDAHAVAAAVNAGRPLAKAARGSKLLKAMREMARELAPPPEEGDGRPATLIGRLFG
;
A
#
# COMPACT_ATOMS: atom_id res chain seq x y z
N ILE A 1 -9.85 14.77 -11.00
CA ILE A 1 -8.65 14.36 -11.79
C ILE A 1 -9.17 13.82 -13.10
N ASP A 2 -8.64 14.35 -14.19
CA ASP A 2 -8.91 13.89 -15.54
C ASP A 2 -8.11 12.59 -15.80
N PRO A 3 -8.75 11.47 -16.20
CA PRO A 3 -8.06 10.21 -16.45
C PRO A 3 -7.06 10.30 -17.62
N GLU A 4 -7.35 11.07 -18.65
CA GLU A 4 -6.44 11.24 -19.80
C GLU A 4 -5.17 11.98 -19.39
N ALA A 5 -5.31 13.06 -18.62
CA ALA A 5 -4.17 13.80 -18.07
C ALA A 5 -3.33 12.93 -17.11
N MET A 6 -3.96 12.10 -16.31
CA MET A 6 -3.26 11.15 -15.43
C MET A 6 -2.51 10.08 -16.24
N SER A 7 -3.13 9.52 -17.26
CA SER A 7 -2.52 8.53 -18.15
C SER A 7 -1.29 9.12 -18.88
N GLY A 8 -1.39 10.35 -19.38
CA GLY A 8 -0.27 11.07 -19.97
C GLY A 8 0.89 11.29 -18.98
N LEU A 9 0.58 11.75 -17.77
CA LEU A 9 1.58 11.92 -16.71
C LEU A 9 2.28 10.61 -16.33
N LEU A 10 1.52 9.52 -16.18
CA LEU A 10 2.08 8.20 -15.89
C LEU A 10 2.98 7.71 -17.02
N GLY A 11 2.59 7.95 -18.28
CA GLY A 11 3.42 7.64 -19.45
C GLY A 11 4.76 8.38 -19.44
N GLU A 12 4.77 9.67 -19.13
CA GLU A 12 6.00 10.46 -19.02
C GLU A 12 6.88 9.99 -17.84
N LEU A 13 6.27 9.71 -16.68
CA LEU A 13 6.99 9.26 -15.49
C LEU A 13 7.59 7.86 -15.65
N SER A 14 6.96 6.98 -16.44
CA SER A 14 7.44 5.61 -16.66
C SER A 14 8.81 5.55 -17.34
N GLY A 15 9.18 6.58 -18.09
CA GLY A 15 10.51 6.71 -18.69
C GLY A 15 11.60 7.18 -17.73
N THR A 16 11.23 7.70 -16.55
CA THR A 16 12.17 8.32 -15.60
C THR A 16 12.18 7.68 -14.22
N ALA A 17 11.12 6.96 -13.85
CA ALA A 17 10.96 6.33 -12.54
C ALA A 17 10.84 4.82 -12.67
N GLN A 18 11.58 4.09 -11.85
CA GLN A 18 11.48 2.63 -11.77
C GLN A 18 10.17 2.19 -11.10
N TYR A 19 9.67 2.98 -10.15
CA TYR A 19 8.41 2.74 -9.45
C TYR A 19 7.59 4.03 -9.40
N ILE A 20 6.30 3.90 -9.68
CA ILE A 20 5.32 4.97 -9.53
C ILE A 20 4.29 4.48 -8.53
N VAL A 21 4.10 5.20 -7.43
CA VAL A 21 3.13 4.87 -6.39
C VAL A 21 2.00 5.89 -6.45
N LEU A 22 0.77 5.38 -6.64
CA LEU A 22 -0.43 6.19 -6.61
C LEU A 22 -1.18 5.94 -5.30
N ASP A 23 -1.44 6.99 -4.53
CA ASP A 23 -2.39 6.96 -3.43
C ASP A 23 -3.78 7.31 -3.96
N VAL A 24 -4.61 6.28 -4.13
CA VAL A 24 -5.95 6.41 -4.70
C VAL A 24 -7.00 6.23 -3.60
N PRO A 25 -7.70 7.31 -3.21
CA PRO A 25 -8.81 7.20 -2.27
C PRO A 25 -9.88 6.24 -2.79
N ARG A 26 -10.44 5.40 -1.91
CA ARG A 26 -11.47 4.40 -2.24
C ARG A 26 -12.59 4.95 -3.13
N MET A 27 -13.13 6.11 -2.77
CA MET A 27 -14.22 6.73 -3.56
C MET A 27 -13.78 7.06 -4.99
N LEU A 28 -12.53 7.49 -5.15
CA LEU A 28 -11.99 7.80 -6.47
C LEU A 28 -11.76 6.53 -7.30
N ALA A 29 -11.27 5.45 -6.69
CA ALA A 29 -11.14 4.16 -7.36
C ALA A 29 -12.48 3.62 -7.88
N VAL A 30 -13.56 3.79 -7.10
CA VAL A 30 -14.92 3.37 -7.51
C VAL A 30 -15.49 4.26 -8.61
N MET A 31 -15.27 5.58 -8.54
CA MET A 31 -15.81 6.52 -9.52
C MET A 31 -15.03 6.56 -10.83
N LYS A 32 -13.74 6.25 -10.78
CA LYS A 32 -12.80 6.30 -11.90
C LYS A 32 -11.89 5.07 -11.90
N PRO A 33 -12.44 3.88 -12.21
CA PRO A 33 -11.70 2.63 -12.18
C PRO A 33 -10.51 2.60 -13.15
N GLU A 34 -10.53 3.41 -14.20
CA GLU A 34 -9.43 3.57 -15.15
C GLU A 34 -8.11 3.99 -14.50
N LEU A 35 -8.15 4.62 -13.30
CA LEU A 35 -6.93 5.01 -12.57
C LEU A 35 -6.09 3.82 -12.10
N ILE A 36 -6.71 2.65 -11.94
CA ILE A 36 -6.02 1.44 -11.48
C ILE A 36 -5.77 0.44 -12.62
N GLN A 37 -6.27 0.70 -13.83
CA GLN A 37 -6.24 -0.23 -14.95
C GLN A 37 -4.82 -0.61 -15.39
N ALA A 38 -3.89 0.35 -15.35
CA ALA A 38 -2.50 0.16 -15.75
C ALA A 38 -1.57 -0.27 -14.60
N ALA A 39 -2.12 -0.51 -13.40
CA ALA A 39 -1.32 -0.92 -12.25
C ALA A 39 -0.79 -2.34 -12.42
N SER A 40 0.49 -2.56 -12.13
CA SER A 40 1.09 -3.90 -12.01
C SER A 40 0.79 -4.52 -10.64
N ASP A 41 0.71 -3.68 -9.61
CA ASP A 41 0.45 -4.07 -8.23
C ASP A 41 -0.62 -3.17 -7.60
N ILE A 42 -1.61 -3.77 -6.96
CA ILE A 42 -2.69 -3.07 -6.27
C ILE A 42 -2.69 -3.49 -4.81
N PHE A 43 -2.50 -2.51 -3.91
CA PHE A 43 -2.61 -2.72 -2.47
C PHE A 43 -3.97 -2.23 -1.99
N ILE A 44 -4.80 -3.15 -1.51
CA ILE A 44 -6.03 -2.82 -0.81
C ILE A 44 -5.69 -2.71 0.67
N VAL A 45 -5.63 -1.47 1.17
CA VAL A 45 -5.31 -1.18 2.57
C VAL A 45 -6.59 -1.04 3.36
N SER A 46 -6.74 -1.85 4.41
CA SER A 46 -7.94 -1.92 5.23
C SER A 46 -7.59 -2.08 6.72
N ASP A 47 -8.62 -2.18 7.54
CA ASP A 47 -8.53 -2.59 8.94
C ASP A 47 -9.38 -3.85 9.20
N LEU A 48 -9.29 -4.43 10.40
CA LEU A 48 -10.03 -5.64 10.79
C LEU A 48 -11.50 -5.36 11.20
N SER A 49 -12.10 -4.27 10.74
CA SER A 49 -13.51 -3.98 10.99
C SER A 49 -14.42 -4.64 9.94
N MET A 50 -15.70 -4.84 10.31
CA MET A 50 -16.72 -5.29 9.36
C MET A 50 -16.92 -4.33 8.18
N VAL A 51 -16.72 -3.03 8.41
CA VAL A 51 -16.77 -2.01 7.36
C VAL A 51 -15.57 -2.17 6.42
N GLY A 52 -14.36 -2.31 7.00
CA GLY A 52 -13.13 -2.56 6.24
C GLY A 52 -13.24 -3.84 5.39
N LEU A 53 -13.75 -4.93 5.95
CA LEU A 53 -13.97 -6.18 5.22
C LEU A 53 -14.90 -5.97 4.00
N ARG A 54 -16.07 -5.37 4.22
CA ARG A 54 -17.05 -5.14 3.15
C ARG A 54 -16.50 -4.25 2.05
N ASP A 55 -15.77 -3.20 2.42
CA ASP A 55 -15.16 -2.30 1.46
C ASP A 55 -14.02 -2.98 0.69
N SER A 56 -13.22 -3.81 1.35
CA SER A 56 -12.17 -4.60 0.70
C SER A 56 -12.73 -5.63 -0.29
N MET A 57 -13.84 -6.29 0.02
CA MET A 57 -14.51 -7.20 -0.92
C MET A 57 -14.92 -6.47 -2.21
N ARG A 58 -15.49 -5.27 -2.08
CA ARG A 58 -15.88 -4.44 -3.24
C ARG A 58 -14.69 -3.98 -4.06
N LEU A 59 -13.62 -3.54 -3.38
CA LEU A 59 -12.39 -3.11 -4.06
C LEU A 59 -11.66 -4.28 -4.72
N LEU A 60 -11.68 -5.45 -4.12
CA LEU A 60 -11.10 -6.66 -4.68
C LEU A 60 -11.80 -7.07 -5.98
N GLU A 61 -13.13 -7.06 -5.99
CA GLU A 61 -13.92 -7.32 -7.19
C GLU A 61 -13.66 -6.27 -8.28
N LEU A 62 -13.65 -4.99 -7.90
CA LEU A 62 -13.32 -3.91 -8.83
C LEU A 62 -11.93 -4.08 -9.43
N ALA A 63 -10.93 -4.36 -8.61
CA ALA A 63 -9.55 -4.53 -9.07
C ALA A 63 -9.41 -5.74 -10.02
N ARG A 64 -10.03 -6.87 -9.69
CA ARG A 64 -10.03 -8.07 -10.54
C ARG A 64 -10.65 -7.83 -11.91
N THR A 65 -11.73 -7.03 -11.97
CA THR A 65 -12.41 -6.72 -13.22
C THR A 65 -11.72 -5.65 -14.06
N THR A 66 -11.14 -4.65 -13.40
CA THR A 66 -10.53 -3.49 -14.06
C THR A 66 -9.07 -3.73 -14.46
N ALA A 67 -8.31 -4.44 -13.62
CA ALA A 67 -6.88 -4.71 -13.81
C ALA A 67 -6.59 -6.21 -13.68
N PRO A 68 -7.08 -7.06 -14.58
CA PRO A 68 -6.99 -8.53 -14.44
C PRO A 68 -5.54 -9.07 -14.47
N GLY A 69 -4.59 -8.28 -14.96
CA GLY A 69 -3.16 -8.62 -14.94
C GLY A 69 -2.40 -8.16 -13.70
N ALA A 70 -3.04 -7.37 -12.81
CA ALA A 70 -2.38 -6.85 -11.62
C ALA A 70 -2.27 -7.89 -10.52
N SER A 71 -1.16 -7.83 -9.77
CA SER A 71 -1.02 -8.56 -8.50
C SER A 71 -1.78 -7.79 -7.42
N ILE A 72 -2.85 -8.37 -6.88
CA ILE A 72 -3.68 -7.72 -5.85
C ILE A 72 -3.28 -8.25 -4.49
N ARG A 73 -2.87 -7.35 -3.59
CA ARG A 73 -2.43 -7.66 -2.23
C ARG A 73 -3.30 -6.97 -1.20
N LEU A 74 -3.71 -7.73 -0.19
CA LEU A 74 -4.50 -7.23 0.92
C LEU A 74 -3.56 -6.85 2.07
N VAL A 75 -3.67 -5.62 2.56
CA VAL A 75 -2.86 -5.10 3.66
C VAL A 75 -3.76 -4.66 4.80
N ILE A 76 -3.55 -5.22 5.97
CA ILE A 76 -4.23 -4.77 7.19
C ILE A 76 -3.37 -3.72 7.87
N ASN A 77 -3.89 -2.51 7.97
CA ASN A 77 -3.28 -1.41 8.69
C ASN A 77 -3.88 -1.28 10.09
N ARG A 78 -3.14 -0.68 11.00
CA ARG A 78 -3.53 -0.41 12.38
C ARG A 78 -3.91 -1.67 13.16
N GLU A 79 -3.20 -2.77 12.89
CA GLU A 79 -3.40 -4.02 13.62
C GLU A 79 -3.08 -3.84 15.11
N GLY A 80 -3.95 -4.38 15.96
CA GLY A 80 -3.83 -4.22 17.42
C GLY A 80 -4.51 -2.98 17.99
N LEU A 81 -5.14 -2.16 17.15
CA LEU A 81 -6.03 -1.12 17.65
C LEU A 81 -7.21 -1.78 18.37
N ALA A 82 -7.24 -1.65 19.69
CA ALA A 82 -8.29 -2.27 20.50
C ALA A 82 -9.66 -1.66 20.15
N GLY A 83 -10.58 -2.51 19.66
CA GLY A 83 -11.96 -2.12 19.34
C GLY A 83 -12.91 -3.30 19.54
N LYS A 84 -14.12 -3.02 20.07
CA LYS A 84 -15.19 -4.03 20.12
C LYS A 84 -15.66 -4.33 18.69
N GLY A 85 -15.79 -5.62 18.35
CA GLY A 85 -16.31 -6.06 17.06
C GLY A 85 -15.28 -6.11 15.93
N GLN A 86 -13.99 -6.13 16.25
CA GLN A 86 -12.96 -6.45 15.27
C GLN A 86 -12.97 -7.95 14.94
N LEU A 87 -12.72 -8.25 13.68
CA LEU A 87 -12.48 -9.60 13.19
C LEU A 87 -11.05 -10.03 13.54
N THR A 88 -10.86 -11.32 13.71
CA THR A 88 -9.52 -11.87 13.67
C THR A 88 -9.00 -11.91 12.23
N PRO A 89 -7.68 -11.87 11.99
CA PRO A 89 -7.11 -12.02 10.66
C PRO A 89 -7.66 -13.23 9.90
N GLY A 90 -7.73 -14.40 10.56
CA GLY A 90 -8.23 -15.63 9.95
C GLY A 90 -9.73 -15.60 9.61
N GLU A 91 -10.56 -14.88 10.35
CA GLU A 91 -11.96 -14.65 9.99
C GLU A 91 -12.06 -13.72 8.77
N TYR A 92 -11.23 -12.69 8.73
CA TYR A 92 -11.16 -11.75 7.61
C TYR A 92 -10.75 -12.47 6.31
N GLU A 93 -9.64 -13.23 6.32
CA GLU A 93 -9.14 -14.01 5.18
C GLU A 93 -10.17 -15.03 4.68
N ARG A 94 -10.78 -15.77 5.60
CA ARG A 94 -11.79 -16.78 5.26
C ARG A 94 -13.02 -16.16 4.60
N THR A 95 -13.43 -14.98 5.07
CA THR A 95 -14.63 -14.31 4.55
C THR A 95 -14.37 -13.65 3.20
N ILE A 96 -13.20 -13.03 3.01
CA ILE A 96 -12.86 -12.37 1.74
C ILE A 96 -12.34 -13.35 0.68
N GLY A 97 -11.90 -14.55 1.10
CA GLY A 97 -11.34 -15.56 0.20
C GLY A 97 -9.97 -15.20 -0.36
N GLN A 98 -9.18 -14.45 0.41
CA GLN A 98 -7.84 -14.01 0.05
C GLN A 98 -6.97 -13.82 1.29
N ASP A 99 -5.70 -14.24 1.20
CA ASP A 99 -4.73 -14.10 2.29
C ASP A 99 -4.32 -12.63 2.46
N ILE A 100 -4.02 -12.27 3.71
CA ILE A 100 -3.45 -10.98 4.07
C ILE A 100 -1.95 -11.01 3.76
N ALA A 101 -1.52 -10.20 2.79
CA ALA A 101 -0.13 -10.11 2.37
C ALA A 101 0.75 -9.40 3.41
N ALA A 102 0.23 -8.39 4.10
CA ALA A 102 0.98 -7.68 5.13
C ALA A 102 0.06 -7.18 6.25
N ARG A 103 0.61 -7.15 7.46
CA ARG A 103 -0.07 -6.63 8.66
C ARG A 103 0.80 -5.55 9.28
N ILE A 104 0.28 -4.32 9.29
CA ILE A 104 0.96 -3.13 9.79
C ILE A 104 0.42 -2.83 11.19
N PRO A 105 1.24 -2.97 12.25
CA PRO A 105 0.78 -2.73 13.61
C PRO A 105 0.44 -1.25 13.85
N GLU A 106 -0.51 -1.00 14.74
CA GLU A 106 -0.80 0.34 15.24
C GLU A 106 0.40 0.87 16.04
N ASP A 107 0.87 2.06 15.71
CA ASP A 107 1.90 2.78 16.45
C ASP A 107 1.63 4.29 16.36
N ALA A 108 0.58 4.72 17.08
CA ALA A 108 0.18 6.12 17.11
C ALA A 108 1.30 7.06 17.57
N HIS A 109 2.18 6.59 18.45
CA HIS A 109 3.31 7.39 18.96
C HIS A 109 4.34 7.64 17.85
N ALA A 110 4.71 6.60 17.09
CA ALA A 110 5.65 6.73 15.98
C ALA A 110 5.09 7.65 14.88
N VAL A 111 3.80 7.51 14.56
CA VAL A 111 3.13 8.35 13.55
C VAL A 111 3.07 9.80 14.03
N ALA A 112 2.65 10.05 15.27
CA ALA A 112 2.58 11.42 15.82
C ALA A 112 3.96 12.08 15.85
N ALA A 113 5.01 11.35 16.23
CA ALA A 113 6.39 11.86 16.23
C ALA A 113 6.85 12.27 14.82
N ALA A 114 6.51 11.47 13.80
CA ALA A 114 6.84 11.78 12.41
C ALA A 114 6.09 13.01 11.90
N VAL A 115 4.78 13.07 12.13
CA VAL A 115 3.92 14.19 11.71
C VAL A 115 4.35 15.48 12.40
N ASN A 116 4.53 15.48 13.73
CA ASN A 116 4.93 16.66 14.49
C ASN A 116 6.32 17.19 14.10
N ALA A 117 7.23 16.28 13.71
CA ALA A 117 8.55 16.65 13.25
C ALA A 117 8.59 17.08 11.76
N GLY A 118 7.51 16.94 11.01
CA GLY A 118 7.49 17.13 9.55
C GLY A 118 8.51 16.25 8.83
N ARG A 119 8.73 15.01 9.31
CA ARG A 119 9.74 14.10 8.79
C ARG A 119 9.11 12.77 8.38
N PRO A 120 9.65 12.09 7.35
CA PRO A 120 9.24 10.73 7.02
C PRO A 120 9.38 9.80 8.24
N LEU A 121 8.48 8.84 8.36
CA LEU A 121 8.47 7.83 9.42
C LEU A 121 9.84 7.13 9.54
N ALA A 122 10.47 6.83 8.42
CA ALA A 122 11.78 6.22 8.33
C ALA A 122 12.89 7.01 9.05
N LYS A 123 12.75 8.32 9.17
CA LYS A 123 13.70 9.20 9.89
C LYS A 123 13.29 9.46 11.34
N ALA A 124 11.98 9.60 11.58
CA ALA A 124 11.45 9.96 12.89
C ALA A 124 11.31 8.77 13.86
N ALA A 125 11.04 7.56 13.34
CA ALA A 125 10.71 6.39 14.15
C ALA A 125 11.42 5.12 13.66
N ARG A 126 12.75 5.17 13.50
CA ARG A 126 13.58 4.09 12.92
C ARG A 126 13.42 2.73 13.58
N GLY A 127 13.15 2.67 14.88
CA GLY A 127 12.99 1.43 15.65
C GLY A 127 11.55 0.94 15.80
N SER A 128 10.56 1.59 15.17
CA SER A 128 9.16 1.22 15.34
C SER A 128 8.83 -0.10 14.63
N LYS A 129 7.93 -0.88 15.24
CA LYS A 129 7.41 -2.12 14.64
C LYS A 129 6.66 -1.83 13.34
N LEU A 130 5.96 -0.70 13.28
CA LEU A 130 5.26 -0.22 12.11
C LEU A 130 6.24 -0.03 10.93
N LEU A 131 7.36 0.67 11.13
CA LEU A 131 8.36 0.86 10.07
C LEU A 131 9.00 -0.45 9.64
N LYS A 132 9.23 -1.39 10.58
CA LYS A 132 9.75 -2.72 10.24
C LYS A 132 8.79 -3.46 9.30
N ALA A 133 7.50 -3.51 9.62
CA ALA A 133 6.48 -4.15 8.78
C ALA A 133 6.38 -3.49 7.39
N MET A 134 6.41 -2.16 7.32
CA MET A 134 6.41 -1.45 6.03
C MET A 134 7.65 -1.75 5.20
N ARG A 135 8.83 -1.88 5.82
CA ARG A 135 10.06 -2.27 5.10
C ARG A 135 10.02 -3.70 4.57
N GLU A 136 9.46 -4.63 5.34
CA GLU A 136 9.28 -6.02 4.90
C GLU A 136 8.38 -6.06 3.67
N MET A 137 7.24 -5.39 3.70
CA MET A 137 6.33 -5.26 2.56
C MET A 137 7.03 -4.62 1.34
N ALA A 138 7.81 -3.56 1.54
CA ALA A 138 8.51 -2.88 0.46
C ALA A 138 9.59 -3.75 -0.20
N ARG A 139 10.26 -4.63 0.56
CA ARG A 139 11.27 -5.56 0.02
C ARG A 139 10.70 -6.62 -0.90
N GLU A 140 9.46 -7.03 -0.67
CA GLU A 140 8.78 -7.98 -1.55
C GLU A 140 8.47 -7.39 -2.92
N LEU A 141 8.26 -6.07 -2.98
CA LEU A 141 7.97 -5.34 -4.21
C LEU A 141 9.22 -4.93 -4.98
N ALA A 142 10.21 -4.51 -4.25
CA ALA A 142 11.44 -3.96 -4.76
C ALA A 142 12.61 -4.64 -4.06
N PRO A 143 13.05 -5.81 -4.53
CA PRO A 143 14.25 -6.41 -4.01
C PRO A 143 15.42 -5.43 -4.12
N PRO A 144 16.35 -5.42 -3.16
CA PRO A 144 17.52 -4.55 -3.22
C PRO A 144 18.24 -4.78 -4.55
N PRO A 145 18.81 -3.72 -5.17
CA PRO A 145 19.59 -3.87 -6.38
C PRO A 145 20.72 -4.87 -6.14
N GLU A 146 20.93 -5.78 -7.09
CA GLU A 146 22.07 -6.70 -7.02
C GLU A 146 23.37 -5.87 -6.90
N GLU A 147 24.24 -6.26 -5.97
CA GLU A 147 25.55 -5.61 -5.79
C GLU A 147 26.35 -5.75 -7.09
N GLY A 148 26.39 -4.68 -7.89
CA GLY A 148 27.12 -4.67 -9.17
C GLY A 148 26.63 -3.67 -10.20
N ASP A 149 25.41 -3.18 -10.09
CA ASP A 149 24.90 -2.20 -11.04
C ASP A 149 25.05 -0.78 -10.42
N GLY A 150 26.04 -0.02 -10.89
CA GLY A 150 26.37 1.33 -10.41
C GLY A 150 25.28 2.40 -10.64
N ARG A 151 24.02 2.00 -10.68
CA ARG A 151 22.85 2.90 -10.76
C ARG A 151 22.56 3.53 -9.41
N PRO A 152 22.25 4.82 -9.36
CA PRO A 152 21.97 5.50 -8.09
C PRO A 152 20.82 4.83 -7.36
N ALA A 153 21.00 4.63 -6.05
CA ALA A 153 20.01 4.05 -5.15
C ALA A 153 18.62 4.58 -5.45
N THR A 154 17.70 3.67 -5.70
CA THR A 154 16.29 3.97 -6.02
C THR A 154 15.68 4.86 -4.94
N LEU A 155 14.61 5.58 -5.29
CA LEU A 155 13.87 6.47 -4.37
C LEU A 155 13.50 5.76 -3.06
N ILE A 156 13.26 4.45 -3.10
CA ILE A 156 13.01 3.60 -1.93
C ILE A 156 14.24 3.52 -1.02
N GLY A 157 15.45 3.32 -1.55
CA GLY A 157 16.68 3.33 -0.76
C GLY A 157 16.96 4.68 -0.09
N ARG A 158 16.58 5.79 -0.71
CA ARG A 158 16.69 7.14 -0.13
C ARG A 158 15.63 7.46 0.92
N LEU A 159 14.46 6.83 0.85
CA LEU A 159 13.37 7.02 1.83
C LEU A 159 13.61 6.22 3.11
N PHE A 160 14.33 5.09 3.05
CA PHE A 160 14.51 4.15 4.15
C PHE A 160 15.99 3.99 4.62
N GLY A 161 16.94 4.62 3.93
CA GLY A 161 18.37 4.63 4.30
C GLY A 161 18.73 5.54 5.47
#